data_9809a4af159c5a2a007f529f25f38dff
#
_entry.id   9809a4af159c5a2a007f529f25f38dff
#
_cell.length_a   1.000
_cell.length_b   1.000
_cell.length_c   1.000
_cell.angle_alpha   90.00
_cell.angle_beta   90.00
_cell.angle_gamma   90.00
#
_symmetry.space_group_name_H-M   'P 1'
#
loop_
_entity.id
_entity.type
_entity.pdbx_description
1 polymer ?
#
loop_
_entity_poly.entity_id
_entity_poly.type
_entity_poly.pdbx_seq_one_letter_code
_entity_poly.pdbx_strand_id
1 'polypeptide(L)'
;MKVTTSLFASFVVYGLSSALSSFVWAEEKPSLQAKRLFVDPQLDGEVISDPAWDVADKATDFTQQRPYNGRAASQKTEVYVGYSKDTLYLGVVCFDSEPDKLIVSDSGRDSNLSDVDSFMVIFDSFLDRQNGLMFGTTPTSVEYDGQIIKEGSGRFGSGGGAVNMNWDAKWVVRSRVTEYGWSAEFAIPFQSLRYGKGDFQDWGINFQRNIPRNDERSFWVPLERQYNLYRVSEAGTLKGLR
;
A
#
# COMPACT_ATOMS: atom_id res chain seq x y z
N MET A 1 19.13 90.46 -16.82
CA MET A 1 18.54 89.67 -15.73
C MET A 1 17.82 88.48 -16.41
N LYS A 2 18.50 87.28 -16.52
CA LYS A 2 17.97 86.08 -17.20
C LYS A 2 17.51 85.10 -16.12
N VAL A 3 16.23 84.79 -16.16
CA VAL A 3 15.64 83.82 -15.27
C VAL A 3 15.66 82.44 -16.02
N THR A 4 16.35 81.48 -15.46
CA THR A 4 16.42 80.12 -15.97
C THR A 4 15.43 79.23 -15.22
N THR A 5 14.42 78.73 -15.88
CA THR A 5 13.40 77.85 -15.33
C THR A 5 13.90 76.41 -15.50
N SER A 6 14.09 75.66 -14.39
CA SER A 6 14.48 74.26 -14.37
C SER A 6 13.20 73.37 -14.35
N LEU A 7 13.04 72.54 -15.36
CA LEU A 7 12.01 71.46 -15.38
C LEU A 7 12.55 70.24 -14.67
N PHE A 8 11.92 69.84 -13.59
CA PHE A 8 12.07 68.51 -12.97
C PHE A 8 11.14 67.53 -13.65
N ALA A 9 11.69 66.57 -14.35
CA ALA A 9 10.96 65.41 -14.86
C ALA A 9 10.92 64.31 -13.79
N SER A 10 9.75 64.01 -13.27
CA SER A 10 9.53 62.88 -12.35
C SER A 10 9.31 61.58 -13.17
N PHE A 11 10.29 60.67 -13.12
CA PHE A 11 10.10 59.32 -13.63
C PHE A 11 9.35 58.46 -12.59
N VAL A 12 8.12 58.07 -12.94
CA VAL A 12 7.36 57.09 -12.17
C VAL A 12 7.73 55.70 -12.75
N VAL A 13 8.47 54.92 -11.98
CA VAL A 13 8.79 53.54 -12.27
C VAL A 13 7.65 52.65 -11.82
N TYR A 14 6.86 52.16 -12.72
CA TYR A 14 5.87 51.10 -12.43
C TYR A 14 6.61 49.76 -12.32
N GLY A 15 6.76 49.29 -11.08
CA GLY A 15 7.26 47.94 -10.80
C GLY A 15 6.17 46.91 -11.14
N LEU A 16 6.33 46.19 -12.25
CA LEU A 16 5.56 44.97 -12.49
C LEU A 16 6.03 43.89 -11.49
N SER A 17 5.24 43.68 -10.44
CA SER A 17 5.36 42.52 -9.55
C SER A 17 4.78 41.32 -10.26
N SER A 18 5.62 40.50 -10.90
CA SER A 18 5.24 39.18 -11.43
C SER A 18 5.04 38.21 -10.27
N ALA A 19 3.79 38.00 -9.85
CA ALA A 19 3.43 36.93 -8.95
C ALA A 19 3.67 35.60 -9.67
N LEU A 20 4.80 34.97 -9.38
CA LEU A 20 5.06 33.56 -9.71
C LEU A 20 4.13 32.71 -8.84
N SER A 21 2.95 32.36 -9.37
CA SER A 21 2.13 31.30 -8.80
C SER A 21 2.88 29.98 -8.99
N SER A 22 3.53 29.50 -7.92
CA SER A 22 4.05 28.16 -7.86
C SER A 22 2.84 27.21 -7.92
N PHE A 23 2.60 26.61 -9.07
CA PHE A 23 1.74 25.44 -9.21
C PHE A 23 2.41 24.33 -8.42
N VAL A 24 1.93 24.05 -7.22
CA VAL A 24 2.23 22.81 -6.51
C VAL A 24 1.46 21.73 -7.25
N TRP A 25 2.16 20.96 -8.06
CA TRP A 25 1.62 19.72 -8.61
C TRP A 25 1.41 18.80 -7.39
N ALA A 26 0.17 18.48 -7.07
CA ALA A 26 -0.09 17.38 -6.16
C ALA A 26 0.48 16.12 -6.84
N GLU A 27 1.46 15.48 -6.22
CA GLU A 27 2.06 14.25 -6.72
C GLU A 27 0.93 13.21 -6.84
N GLU A 28 0.68 12.76 -8.07
CA GLU A 28 -0.39 11.80 -8.31
C GLU A 28 -0.03 10.49 -7.62
N LYS A 29 -0.91 10.02 -6.74
CA LYS A 29 -0.70 8.76 -6.02
C LYS A 29 -0.55 7.61 -7.02
N PRO A 30 0.35 6.66 -6.77
CA PRO A 30 0.58 5.56 -7.70
C PRO A 30 -0.68 4.73 -7.94
N SER A 31 -0.78 4.16 -9.13
CA SER A 31 -1.85 3.25 -9.49
C SER A 31 -1.30 1.93 -10.01
N LEU A 32 -2.01 0.85 -9.71
CA LEU A 32 -1.71 -0.50 -10.17
C LEU A 32 -2.90 -1.04 -10.96
N GLN A 33 -2.64 -1.70 -12.08
CA GLN A 33 -3.68 -2.31 -12.89
C GLN A 33 -3.90 -3.76 -12.45
N ALA A 34 -5.07 -4.08 -11.93
CA ALA A 34 -5.47 -5.47 -11.74
C ALA A 34 -5.64 -6.16 -13.11
N LYS A 35 -5.10 -7.36 -13.23
CA LYS A 35 -5.20 -8.15 -14.47
C LYS A 35 -6.07 -9.37 -14.27
N ARG A 36 -6.92 -9.64 -15.25
CA ARG A 36 -7.63 -10.91 -15.29
C ARG A 36 -6.63 -12.02 -15.62
N LEU A 37 -6.50 -12.98 -14.73
CA LEU A 37 -5.60 -14.11 -14.89
C LEU A 37 -6.23 -15.12 -15.87
N PHE A 38 -5.40 -15.74 -16.72
CA PHE A 38 -5.82 -16.78 -17.64
C PHE A 38 -5.93 -18.12 -16.96
N VAL A 39 -5.12 -18.33 -15.92
CA VAL A 39 -5.07 -19.50 -15.07
C VAL A 39 -5.00 -19.02 -13.62
N ASP A 40 -5.68 -19.70 -12.72
CA ASP A 40 -5.57 -19.39 -11.30
C ASP A 40 -4.18 -19.79 -10.78
N PRO A 41 -3.55 -18.97 -9.90
CA PRO A 41 -2.26 -19.33 -9.31
C PRO A 41 -2.32 -20.63 -8.52
N GLN A 42 -1.22 -21.36 -8.53
CA GLN A 42 -1.06 -22.52 -7.66
C GLN A 42 -0.65 -22.05 -6.28
N LEU A 43 -1.58 -22.05 -5.33
CA LEU A 43 -1.34 -21.55 -3.97
C LEU A 43 -0.35 -22.46 -3.21
N ASP A 44 0.94 -22.32 -3.49
CA ASP A 44 2.03 -23.03 -2.82
C ASP A 44 3.10 -22.11 -2.22
N GLY A 45 2.88 -20.80 -2.38
CA GLY A 45 3.76 -19.74 -1.91
C GLY A 45 4.90 -19.40 -2.87
N GLU A 46 4.95 -19.97 -4.06
CA GLU A 46 5.97 -19.72 -5.08
C GLU A 46 5.41 -18.80 -6.18
N VAL A 47 5.85 -17.53 -6.16
CA VAL A 47 5.34 -16.51 -7.09
C VAL A 47 6.18 -16.39 -8.36
N ILE A 48 7.51 -16.47 -8.23
CA ILE A 48 8.42 -16.14 -9.35
C ILE A 48 8.30 -17.13 -10.51
N SER A 49 8.11 -18.41 -10.20
CA SER A 49 8.04 -19.46 -11.21
C SER A 49 6.62 -19.85 -11.62
N ASP A 50 5.59 -19.23 -11.02
CA ASP A 50 4.20 -19.49 -11.40
C ASP A 50 3.80 -18.61 -12.60
N PRO A 51 3.51 -19.22 -13.78
CA PRO A 51 3.16 -18.50 -15.01
C PRO A 51 1.84 -17.72 -14.91
N ALA A 52 1.03 -17.97 -13.89
CA ALA A 52 -0.19 -17.19 -13.66
C ALA A 52 0.11 -15.69 -13.48
N TRP A 53 1.29 -15.36 -12.95
CA TRP A 53 1.70 -13.99 -12.67
C TRP A 53 2.36 -13.27 -13.85
N ASP A 54 2.69 -13.95 -14.95
CA ASP A 54 3.37 -13.37 -16.12
C ASP A 54 2.62 -12.19 -16.76
N VAL A 55 1.29 -12.19 -16.64
CA VAL A 55 0.42 -11.13 -17.21
C VAL A 55 0.17 -9.98 -16.25
N ALA A 56 0.50 -10.13 -14.98
CA ALA A 56 0.19 -9.15 -13.94
C ALA A 56 1.21 -8.01 -13.90
N ASP A 57 0.72 -6.77 -13.79
CA ASP A 57 1.58 -5.64 -13.47
C ASP A 57 2.02 -5.76 -12.01
N LYS A 58 3.18 -5.19 -11.68
CA LYS A 58 3.72 -5.25 -10.33
C LYS A 58 3.91 -3.88 -9.71
N ALA A 59 3.58 -3.77 -8.42
CA ALA A 59 3.97 -2.67 -7.58
C ALA A 59 5.38 -2.93 -7.03
N THR A 60 6.25 -1.92 -7.12
CA THR A 60 7.63 -1.93 -6.65
C THR A 60 7.95 -0.62 -5.92
N ASP A 61 9.22 -0.35 -5.65
CA ASP A 61 9.70 0.94 -5.17
C ASP A 61 9.12 1.37 -3.81
N PHE A 62 9.09 0.42 -2.88
CA PHE A 62 8.67 0.69 -1.52
C PHE A 62 9.57 1.71 -0.84
N THR A 63 8.97 2.59 -0.04
CA THR A 63 9.64 3.68 0.67
C THR A 63 9.55 3.47 2.17
N GLN A 64 10.68 3.60 2.86
CA GLN A 64 10.75 3.50 4.31
C GLN A 64 9.97 4.62 4.99
N GLN A 65 9.19 4.27 6.00
CA GLN A 65 8.72 5.18 7.03
C GLN A 65 9.64 5.14 8.24
N ARG A 66 10.19 3.96 8.56
CA ARG A 66 11.18 3.70 9.60
C ARG A 66 12.27 2.78 9.06
N PRO A 67 13.51 2.92 9.52
CA PRO A 67 14.00 3.96 10.42
C PRO A 67 14.20 5.30 9.70
N TYR A 68 14.31 5.33 8.36
CA TYR A 68 14.67 6.50 7.57
C TYR A 68 13.54 6.95 6.65
N ASN A 69 12.67 7.81 7.16
CA ASN A 69 11.50 8.31 6.41
C ASN A 69 11.89 8.87 5.03
N GLY A 70 11.21 8.40 3.97
CA GLY A 70 11.41 8.84 2.59
C GLY A 70 12.58 8.18 1.86
N ARG A 71 13.36 7.29 2.49
CA ARG A 71 14.37 6.50 1.78
C ARG A 71 13.75 5.28 1.11
N ALA A 72 14.38 4.80 0.03
CA ALA A 72 14.03 3.52 -0.56
C ALA A 72 14.13 2.39 0.48
N ALA A 73 13.24 1.40 0.38
CA ALA A 73 13.29 0.21 1.22
C ALA A 73 14.67 -0.49 1.10
N SER A 74 15.18 -1.04 2.20
CA SER A 74 16.49 -1.72 2.23
C SER A 74 16.49 -3.04 1.44
N GLN A 75 15.32 -3.65 1.33
CA GLN A 75 15.09 -4.89 0.61
C GLN A 75 13.92 -4.70 -0.37
N LYS A 76 14.07 -5.23 -1.57
CA LYS A 76 13.07 -5.11 -2.63
C LYS A 76 11.79 -5.88 -2.27
N THR A 77 10.65 -5.32 -2.64
CA THR A 77 9.35 -6.00 -2.58
C THR A 77 8.67 -5.86 -3.93
N GLU A 78 8.10 -6.93 -4.43
CA GLU A 78 7.25 -6.93 -5.63
C GLU A 78 5.88 -7.48 -5.25
N VAL A 79 4.82 -6.80 -5.70
CA VAL A 79 3.45 -7.23 -5.46
C VAL A 79 2.70 -7.25 -6.78
N TYR A 80 2.14 -8.39 -7.11
CA TYR A 80 1.32 -8.65 -8.28
C TYR A 80 -0.14 -8.70 -7.84
N VAL A 81 -1.05 -8.11 -8.62
CA VAL A 81 -2.49 -8.19 -8.35
C VAL A 81 -3.20 -8.70 -9.59
N GLY A 82 -3.86 -9.82 -9.42
CA GLY A 82 -4.66 -10.45 -10.45
C GLY A 82 -6.03 -10.88 -9.94
N TYR A 83 -6.93 -11.26 -10.83
CA TYR A 83 -8.23 -11.77 -10.44
C TYR A 83 -8.75 -12.80 -11.44
N SER A 84 -9.55 -13.74 -10.95
CA SER A 84 -10.41 -14.61 -11.74
C SER A 84 -11.86 -14.12 -11.68
N LYS A 85 -12.80 -14.93 -12.09
CA LYS A 85 -14.23 -14.60 -11.99
C LYS A 85 -14.68 -14.39 -10.55
N ASP A 86 -14.15 -15.18 -9.62
CA ASP A 86 -14.70 -15.27 -8.27
C ASP A 86 -13.68 -14.90 -7.16
N THR A 87 -12.41 -14.67 -7.53
CA THR A 87 -11.32 -14.52 -6.56
C THR A 87 -10.35 -13.41 -6.97
N LEU A 88 -9.98 -12.57 -6.00
CA LEU A 88 -8.86 -11.64 -6.06
C LEU A 88 -7.61 -12.37 -5.57
N TYR A 89 -6.52 -12.29 -6.32
CA TYR A 89 -5.24 -12.89 -5.99
C TYR A 89 -4.16 -11.83 -5.81
N LEU A 90 -3.27 -12.05 -4.85
CA LEU A 90 -2.03 -11.30 -4.75
C LEU A 90 -0.87 -12.28 -4.72
N GLY A 91 0.14 -12.02 -5.55
CA GLY A 91 1.47 -12.62 -5.46
C GLY A 91 2.43 -11.62 -4.85
N VAL A 92 3.13 -12.00 -3.81
CA VAL A 92 4.06 -11.12 -3.08
C VAL A 92 5.42 -11.76 -3.03
N VAL A 93 6.45 -11.02 -3.46
CA VAL A 93 7.86 -11.42 -3.35
C VAL A 93 8.57 -10.41 -2.47
N CYS A 94 8.98 -10.85 -1.31
CA CYS A 94 9.75 -10.12 -0.32
C CYS A 94 11.22 -10.55 -0.41
N PHE A 95 11.99 -9.92 -1.33
CA PHE A 95 13.42 -10.19 -1.43
C PHE A 95 14.13 -9.86 -0.14
N ASP A 96 15.12 -10.64 0.19
CA ASP A 96 15.95 -10.46 1.37
C ASP A 96 17.35 -10.98 1.11
N SER A 97 18.35 -10.17 1.38
CA SER A 97 19.76 -10.56 1.21
C SER A 97 20.26 -11.56 2.26
N GLU A 98 19.49 -11.74 3.34
CA GLU A 98 19.84 -12.63 4.46
C GLU A 98 18.60 -13.43 4.91
N PRO A 99 18.07 -14.35 4.06
CA PRO A 99 16.83 -15.10 4.35
C PRO A 99 16.90 -15.90 5.65
N ASP A 100 18.09 -16.34 6.04
CA ASP A 100 18.32 -17.08 7.30
C ASP A 100 18.09 -16.21 8.56
N LYS A 101 17.98 -14.88 8.39
CA LYS A 101 17.76 -13.94 9.49
C LYS A 101 16.30 -13.43 9.56
N LEU A 102 15.40 -14.05 8.83
CA LEU A 102 13.98 -13.73 8.94
C LEU A 102 13.49 -13.99 10.37
N ILE A 103 12.80 -13.01 10.93
CA ILE A 103 12.17 -13.13 12.25
C ILE A 103 10.75 -13.64 12.03
N VAL A 104 10.51 -14.88 12.38
CA VAL A 104 9.22 -15.55 12.24
C VAL A 104 8.67 -15.95 13.61
N SER A 105 7.36 -16.12 13.70
CA SER A 105 6.69 -16.63 14.88
C SER A 105 5.70 -17.71 14.46
N ASP A 106 5.60 -18.78 15.25
CA ASP A 106 4.59 -19.83 15.09
C ASP A 106 3.23 -19.39 15.69
N SER A 107 2.92 -18.12 15.60
CA SER A 107 1.70 -17.55 16.12
C SER A 107 0.49 -18.00 15.30
N GLY A 108 -0.64 -18.14 15.95
CA GLY A 108 -1.92 -18.46 15.29
C GLY A 108 -2.48 -17.26 14.52
N ARG A 109 -3.64 -17.47 13.88
CA ARG A 109 -4.40 -16.43 13.19
C ARG A 109 -4.53 -15.17 14.06
N ASP A 110 -4.50 -14.00 13.41
CA ASP A 110 -4.63 -12.66 14.01
C ASP A 110 -3.56 -12.29 15.05
N SER A 111 -2.43 -12.98 15.04
CA SER A 111 -1.29 -12.62 15.86
C SER A 111 -0.67 -11.30 15.42
N ASN A 112 -0.04 -10.59 16.36
CA ASN A 112 0.62 -9.32 16.08
C ASN A 112 1.73 -9.47 15.03
N LEU A 113 1.61 -8.75 13.91
CA LEU A 113 2.56 -8.76 12.80
C LEU A 113 3.67 -7.70 12.92
N SER A 114 3.69 -6.87 13.98
CA SER A 114 4.66 -5.76 14.07
C SER A 114 6.08 -6.21 14.40
N ASP A 115 6.25 -7.34 15.08
CA ASP A 115 7.52 -7.78 15.62
C ASP A 115 8.13 -8.95 14.82
N VAL A 116 7.52 -9.30 13.69
CA VAL A 116 7.94 -10.37 12.78
C VAL A 116 8.05 -9.86 11.36
N ASP A 117 8.82 -10.55 10.53
CA ASP A 117 8.78 -10.32 9.09
C ASP A 117 7.37 -10.55 8.59
N SER A 118 6.81 -9.54 7.92
CA SER A 118 5.41 -9.58 7.53
C SER A 118 5.12 -8.69 6.35
N PHE A 119 4.04 -9.03 5.66
CA PHE A 119 3.45 -8.23 4.59
C PHE A 119 1.97 -8.01 4.88
N MET A 120 1.49 -6.80 4.61
CA MET A 120 0.09 -6.42 4.80
C MET A 120 -0.41 -5.62 3.59
N VAL A 121 -1.68 -5.79 3.28
CA VAL A 121 -2.40 -5.03 2.24
C VAL A 121 -3.69 -4.47 2.82
N ILE A 122 -4.07 -3.28 2.38
CA ILE A 122 -5.39 -2.71 2.62
C ILE A 122 -6.13 -2.53 1.30
N PHE A 123 -7.46 -2.68 1.35
CA PHE A 123 -8.38 -2.37 0.27
C PHE A 123 -9.46 -1.42 0.76
N ASP A 124 -9.60 -0.27 0.11
CA ASP A 124 -10.79 0.57 0.17
C ASP A 124 -11.66 0.22 -1.05
N SER A 125 -12.49 -0.78 -0.89
CA SER A 125 -13.29 -1.38 -1.97
C SER A 125 -14.52 -0.56 -2.37
N PHE A 126 -14.86 0.46 -1.61
CA PHE A 126 -15.89 1.45 -1.95
C PHE A 126 -15.33 2.77 -2.46
N LEU A 127 -14.01 2.94 -2.39
CA LEU A 127 -13.27 4.16 -2.68
C LEU A 127 -13.83 5.37 -1.89
N ASP A 128 -14.29 5.11 -0.65
CA ASP A 128 -14.86 6.12 0.25
C ASP A 128 -13.81 6.87 1.06
N ARG A 129 -12.54 6.44 0.98
CA ARG A 129 -11.39 7.04 1.65
C ARG A 129 -11.49 7.07 3.19
N GLN A 130 -12.30 6.20 3.76
CA GLN A 130 -12.54 6.13 5.21
C GLN A 130 -12.53 4.71 5.75
N ASN A 131 -13.04 3.76 4.97
CA ASN A 131 -13.21 2.39 5.41
C ASN A 131 -12.43 1.44 4.51
N GLY A 132 -12.02 0.30 5.06
CA GLY A 132 -11.26 -0.66 4.29
C GLY A 132 -11.24 -2.03 4.93
N LEU A 133 -10.67 -2.95 4.19
CA LEU A 133 -10.38 -4.31 4.62
C LEU A 133 -8.86 -4.48 4.61
N MET A 134 -8.36 -5.22 5.57
CA MET A 134 -6.93 -5.48 5.72
C MET A 134 -6.69 -6.97 5.73
N PHE A 135 -5.62 -7.37 5.03
CA PHE A 135 -5.11 -8.74 5.04
C PHE A 135 -3.60 -8.70 5.26
N GLY A 136 -3.08 -9.68 5.93
CA GLY A 136 -1.64 -9.76 6.19
C GLY A 136 -1.17 -11.19 6.38
N THR A 137 0.14 -11.38 6.21
CA THR A 137 0.78 -12.69 6.40
C THR A 137 2.24 -12.56 6.82
N THR A 138 2.82 -13.69 7.18
CA THR A 138 4.21 -13.89 7.56
C THR A 138 4.85 -14.94 6.65
N PRO A 139 6.16 -15.16 6.71
CA PRO A 139 6.81 -16.29 6.03
C PRO A 139 6.27 -17.68 6.41
N THR A 140 5.51 -17.77 7.50
CA THR A 140 4.87 -19.02 7.99
C THR A 140 3.38 -19.12 7.67
N SER A 141 2.87 -18.31 6.74
CA SER A 141 1.46 -18.34 6.29
C SER A 141 0.44 -18.02 7.38
N VAL A 142 0.78 -17.17 8.34
CA VAL A 142 -0.20 -16.67 9.31
C VAL A 142 -1.27 -15.88 8.58
N GLU A 143 -2.53 -16.19 8.82
CA GLU A 143 -3.66 -15.41 8.33
C GLU A 143 -3.95 -14.28 9.33
N TYR A 144 -3.99 -13.05 8.82
CA TYR A 144 -4.27 -11.85 9.59
C TYR A 144 -5.23 -10.99 8.81
N ASP A 145 -6.42 -10.75 9.33
CA ASP A 145 -7.42 -9.94 8.67
C ASP A 145 -8.18 -9.03 9.64
N GLY A 146 -8.78 -8.00 9.11
CA GLY A 146 -9.54 -7.04 9.90
C GLY A 146 -10.25 -6.00 9.07
N GLN A 147 -11.19 -5.31 9.69
CA GLN A 147 -11.94 -4.24 9.08
C GLN A 147 -11.51 -2.88 9.64
N ILE A 148 -11.09 -2.00 8.76
CA ILE A 148 -10.75 -0.61 9.06
C ILE A 148 -12.01 0.23 8.98
N ILE A 149 -12.27 1.05 10.01
CA ILE A 149 -13.39 2.00 10.02
C ILE A 149 -12.85 3.37 10.39
N LYS A 150 -13.26 4.38 9.63
CA LYS A 150 -12.85 5.78 9.81
C LYS A 150 -11.33 5.91 9.95
N GLU A 151 -10.59 5.26 9.04
CA GLU A 151 -9.12 5.30 9.01
C GLU A 151 -8.47 4.87 10.34
N GLY A 152 -9.08 3.94 11.06
CA GLY A 152 -8.58 3.50 12.35
C GLY A 152 -8.91 4.44 13.52
N SER A 153 -9.67 5.51 13.31
CA SER A 153 -10.11 6.42 14.38
C SER A 153 -11.38 5.93 15.11
N GLY A 154 -12.03 4.87 14.58
CA GLY A 154 -13.20 4.26 15.19
C GLY A 154 -12.87 3.53 16.48
N ARG A 155 -13.77 3.61 17.48
CA ARG A 155 -13.70 2.76 18.68
C ARG A 155 -14.59 1.55 18.47
N PHE A 156 -14.03 0.35 18.57
CA PHE A 156 -14.77 -0.89 18.63
C PHE A 156 -14.85 -1.39 20.09
N GLY A 157 -16.05 -1.42 20.65
CA GLY A 157 -16.30 -1.97 21.98
C GLY A 157 -15.46 -1.35 23.11
N SER A 158 -15.41 -2.01 24.25
CA SER A 158 -14.64 -1.58 25.42
C SER A 158 -13.12 -1.73 25.29
N GLY A 159 -12.64 -2.32 24.19
CA GLY A 159 -11.22 -2.57 23.93
C GLY A 159 -10.55 -1.58 22.99
N GLY A 160 -11.31 -0.69 22.32
CA GLY A 160 -10.81 0.50 21.61
C GLY A 160 -9.73 0.28 20.57
N GLY A 161 -9.84 -0.73 19.70
CA GLY A 161 -8.92 -0.94 18.59
C GLY A 161 -9.22 -0.05 17.38
N ALA A 162 -8.18 0.36 16.64
CA ALA A 162 -8.30 1.07 15.38
C ALA A 162 -8.89 0.22 14.24
N VAL A 163 -8.87 -1.09 14.41
CA VAL A 163 -9.32 -2.11 13.46
C VAL A 163 -10.22 -3.10 14.21
N ASN A 164 -11.29 -3.50 13.55
CA ASN A 164 -12.15 -4.58 14.04
C ASN A 164 -11.52 -5.93 13.66
N MET A 165 -10.76 -6.51 14.58
CA MET A 165 -10.14 -7.85 14.44
C MET A 165 -11.12 -9.01 14.66
N ASN A 166 -12.37 -8.72 15.08
CA ASN A 166 -13.44 -9.74 15.16
C ASN A 166 -14.12 -9.97 13.80
N TRP A 167 -13.76 -9.19 12.79
CA TRP A 167 -14.18 -9.44 11.42
C TRP A 167 -13.31 -10.56 10.86
N ASP A 168 -13.93 -11.60 10.37
CA ASP A 168 -13.28 -12.81 9.93
C ASP A 168 -13.71 -13.13 8.49
N ALA A 169 -12.77 -13.08 7.56
CA ALA A 169 -12.98 -13.36 6.16
C ALA A 169 -12.67 -14.83 5.85
N LYS A 170 -13.36 -15.37 4.86
CA LYS A 170 -12.93 -16.62 4.22
C LYS A 170 -11.90 -16.30 3.14
N TRP A 171 -10.66 -16.64 3.36
CA TRP A 171 -9.56 -16.46 2.39
C TRP A 171 -8.44 -17.45 2.72
N VAL A 172 -7.47 -17.54 1.84
CA VAL A 172 -6.33 -18.45 2.02
C VAL A 172 -5.05 -17.70 1.67
N VAL A 173 -4.00 -17.96 2.43
CA VAL A 173 -2.63 -17.56 2.08
C VAL A 173 -1.69 -18.75 2.18
N ARG A 174 -0.71 -18.81 1.28
CA ARG A 174 0.43 -19.71 1.36
C ARG A 174 1.69 -18.91 1.19
N SER A 175 2.63 -19.13 2.08
CA SER A 175 3.95 -18.49 2.06
C SER A 175 5.04 -19.54 2.00
N ARG A 176 6.17 -19.15 1.44
CA ARG A 176 7.37 -19.99 1.34
C ARG A 176 8.62 -19.15 1.58
N VAL A 177 9.51 -19.66 2.42
CA VAL A 177 10.88 -19.14 2.52
C VAL A 177 11.72 -19.73 1.39
N THR A 178 12.49 -18.89 0.73
CA THR A 178 13.30 -19.22 -0.44
C THR A 178 14.72 -18.70 -0.27
N GLU A 179 15.62 -19.03 -1.19
CA GLU A 179 16.99 -18.50 -1.20
C GLU A 179 17.08 -16.97 -1.47
N TYR A 180 16.03 -16.40 -2.07
CA TYR A 180 15.96 -14.95 -2.37
C TYR A 180 15.18 -14.14 -1.33
N GLY A 181 14.68 -14.78 -0.27
CA GLY A 181 13.83 -14.15 0.76
C GLY A 181 12.62 -14.99 1.09
N TRP A 182 11.43 -14.45 0.91
CA TRP A 182 10.19 -15.20 1.05
C TRP A 182 9.12 -14.68 0.09
N SER A 183 8.18 -15.51 -0.24
CA SER A 183 7.05 -15.15 -1.08
C SER A 183 5.73 -15.66 -0.50
N ALA A 184 4.63 -15.06 -0.94
CA ALA A 184 3.29 -15.43 -0.50
C ALA A 184 2.26 -15.23 -1.60
N GLU A 185 1.27 -16.10 -1.61
CA GLU A 185 0.11 -16.01 -2.48
C GLU A 185 -1.17 -15.95 -1.66
N PHE A 186 -1.97 -14.92 -1.93
CA PHE A 186 -3.27 -14.70 -1.31
C PHE A 186 -4.35 -15.06 -2.31
N ALA A 187 -5.36 -15.77 -1.86
CA ALA A 187 -6.61 -16.00 -2.59
C ALA A 187 -7.78 -15.49 -1.74
N ILE A 188 -8.38 -14.39 -2.16
CA ILE A 188 -9.46 -13.72 -1.44
C ILE A 188 -10.72 -13.78 -2.30
N PRO A 189 -11.68 -14.66 -2.00
CA PRO A 189 -12.93 -14.72 -2.75
C PRO A 189 -13.69 -13.39 -2.69
N PHE A 190 -14.21 -12.92 -3.83
CA PHE A 190 -14.97 -11.66 -3.87
C PHE A 190 -16.18 -11.67 -2.94
N GLN A 191 -16.78 -12.83 -2.67
CA GLN A 191 -17.87 -12.96 -1.68
C GLN A 191 -17.45 -12.62 -0.24
N SER A 192 -16.15 -12.65 0.07
CA SER A 192 -15.60 -12.23 1.38
C SER A 192 -15.36 -10.71 1.43
N LEU A 193 -15.43 -10.04 0.28
CA LEU A 193 -15.21 -8.61 0.15
C LEU A 193 -16.55 -7.90 -0.05
N ARG A 194 -16.70 -6.73 0.55
CA ARG A 194 -17.83 -5.84 0.27
C ARG A 194 -17.31 -4.73 -0.63
N TYR A 195 -17.96 -4.51 -1.75
CA TYR A 195 -17.55 -3.49 -2.73
C TYR A 195 -18.74 -2.85 -3.41
N GLY A 196 -18.50 -1.77 -4.17
CA GLY A 196 -19.51 -1.01 -4.88
C GLY A 196 -20.20 -1.84 -5.97
N LYS A 197 -21.34 -1.36 -6.45
CA LYS A 197 -22.06 -1.94 -7.59
C LYS A 197 -21.45 -1.43 -8.89
N GLY A 198 -21.39 -2.28 -9.91
CA GLY A 198 -20.93 -1.94 -11.26
C GLY A 198 -19.95 -2.96 -11.82
N ASP A 199 -19.87 -3.02 -13.14
CA ASP A 199 -19.01 -3.98 -13.85
C ASP A 199 -17.52 -3.60 -13.83
N PHE A 200 -17.21 -2.36 -13.49
CA PHE A 200 -15.85 -1.83 -13.38
C PHE A 200 -15.66 -1.26 -12.00
N GLN A 201 -14.59 -1.68 -11.35
CA GLN A 201 -14.27 -1.26 -9.99
C GLN A 201 -12.86 -0.70 -9.93
N ASP A 202 -12.73 0.47 -9.31
CA ASP A 202 -11.46 1.01 -8.85
C ASP A 202 -11.48 1.04 -7.33
N TRP A 203 -10.42 0.53 -6.70
CA TRP A 203 -10.31 0.45 -5.25
C TRP A 203 -9.11 1.25 -4.75
N GLY A 204 -9.16 1.73 -3.52
CA GLY A 204 -7.95 2.18 -2.83
C GLY A 204 -7.11 0.98 -2.43
N ILE A 205 -5.78 1.08 -2.56
CA ILE A 205 -4.86 0.02 -2.19
C ILE A 205 -3.54 0.60 -1.67
N ASN A 206 -2.99 -0.01 -0.62
CA ASN A 206 -1.62 0.22 -0.20
C ASN A 206 -1.04 -1.06 0.42
N PHE A 207 0.27 -1.16 0.41
CA PHE A 207 1.02 -2.29 0.93
C PHE A 207 2.00 -1.83 1.99
N GLN A 208 2.23 -2.68 2.98
CA GLN A 208 3.24 -2.50 4.02
C GLN A 208 4.10 -3.75 4.12
N ARG A 209 5.41 -3.57 4.23
CA ARG A 209 6.36 -4.61 4.64
C ARG A 209 7.05 -4.22 5.93
N ASN A 210 7.19 -5.17 6.84
CA ASN A 210 8.01 -5.05 8.04
C ASN A 210 9.26 -5.95 7.92
N ILE A 211 10.40 -5.40 8.32
CA ILE A 211 11.68 -6.11 8.49
C ILE A 211 12.20 -5.77 9.89
N PRO A 212 11.77 -6.50 10.92
CA PRO A 212 12.02 -6.11 12.32
C PRO A 212 13.48 -6.01 12.69
N ARG A 213 14.33 -6.89 12.15
CA ARG A 213 15.78 -6.85 12.43
C ARG A 213 16.44 -5.53 12.04
N ASN A 214 15.81 -4.77 11.09
CA ASN A 214 16.29 -3.46 10.63
C ASN A 214 15.48 -2.31 11.24
N ASP A 215 14.55 -2.56 12.16
CA ASP A 215 13.49 -1.64 12.59
C ASP A 215 12.76 -1.00 11.38
N GLU A 216 12.68 -1.73 10.27
CA GLU A 216 12.19 -1.17 9.02
C GLU A 216 10.71 -1.46 8.83
N ARG A 217 10.00 -0.39 8.50
CA ARG A 217 8.64 -0.43 7.95
C ARG A 217 8.63 0.37 6.67
N SER A 218 8.21 -0.24 5.59
CA SER A 218 8.13 0.38 4.28
C SER A 218 6.73 0.21 3.66
N PHE A 219 6.37 1.18 2.79
CA PHE A 219 5.08 1.24 2.12
C PHE A 219 5.26 1.46 0.63
N TRP A 220 4.35 0.91 -0.17
CA TRP A 220 4.29 1.19 -1.60
C TRP A 220 3.88 2.64 -1.88
N VAL A 221 2.78 3.10 -1.29
CA VAL A 221 2.46 4.53 -1.24
C VAL A 221 3.05 5.06 0.05
N PRO A 222 4.02 5.98 -0.01
CA PRO A 222 4.68 6.48 1.18
C PRO A 222 3.71 7.10 2.18
N LEU A 223 3.93 6.83 3.45
CA LEU A 223 3.14 7.39 4.55
C LEU A 223 4.05 8.17 5.50
N GLU A 224 3.60 9.34 5.94
CA GLU A 224 4.26 10.09 6.99
C GLU A 224 4.27 9.31 8.31
N ARG A 225 5.24 9.59 9.20
CA ARG A 225 5.45 8.85 10.47
C ARG A 225 4.26 8.82 11.40
N GLN A 226 3.39 9.80 11.33
CA GLN A 226 2.17 9.88 12.13
C GLN A 226 1.05 8.95 11.66
N TYR A 227 1.15 8.44 10.43
CA TYR A 227 0.16 7.56 9.84
C TYR A 227 0.62 6.10 9.86
N ASN A 228 -0.33 5.22 9.81
CA ASN A 228 -0.12 3.78 9.62
C ASN A 228 -0.89 3.31 8.38
N LEU A 229 -0.79 2.02 8.07
CA LEU A 229 -1.46 1.44 6.90
C LEU A 229 -2.98 1.66 6.88
N TYR A 230 -3.62 1.92 8.02
CA TYR A 230 -5.07 2.14 8.12
C TYR A 230 -5.52 3.49 7.55
N ARG A 231 -4.58 4.35 7.18
CA ARG A 231 -4.85 5.64 6.55
C ARG A 231 -5.25 5.45 5.09
N VAL A 232 -6.49 4.96 4.87
CA VAL A 232 -7.00 4.61 3.53
C VAL A 232 -7.13 5.80 2.59
N SER A 233 -7.28 7.03 3.11
CA SER A 233 -7.27 8.25 2.31
C SER A 233 -5.94 8.49 1.60
N GLU A 234 -4.84 7.96 2.14
CA GLU A 234 -3.52 8.06 1.53
C GLU A 234 -3.21 6.90 0.56
N ALA A 235 -4.09 5.93 0.42
CA ALA A 235 -3.90 4.81 -0.50
C ALA A 235 -3.82 5.25 -1.97
N GLY A 236 -3.07 4.50 -2.75
CA GLY A 236 -3.07 4.55 -4.21
C GLY A 236 -4.34 3.95 -4.80
N THR A 237 -4.32 3.64 -6.08
CA THR A 237 -5.52 3.13 -6.76
C THR A 237 -5.22 1.81 -7.47
N LEU A 238 -5.99 0.78 -7.16
CA LEU A 238 -6.10 -0.46 -7.94
C LEU A 238 -7.19 -0.26 -8.98
N LYS A 239 -6.84 -0.33 -10.26
CA LYS A 239 -7.74 -0.10 -11.39
C LYS A 239 -8.06 -1.41 -12.12
N GLY A 240 -9.21 -1.45 -12.77
CA GLY A 240 -9.51 -2.45 -13.78
C GLY A 240 -10.05 -3.79 -13.27
N LEU A 241 -10.56 -3.85 -12.06
CA LEU A 241 -11.36 -4.99 -11.61
C LEU A 241 -12.69 -5.04 -12.38
N ARG A 242 -13.11 -6.27 -12.79
CA ARG A 242 -14.33 -6.51 -13.59
C ARG A 242 -15.05 -7.78 -13.16
#